data_357277f3ffbb10c8e1bba40b7b5e5cbe
#
_entry.id   357277f3ffbb10c8e1bba40b7b5e5cbe
#
_cell.length_a   1.000
_cell.length_b   1.000
_cell.length_c   1.000
_cell.angle_alpha   90.00
_cell.angle_beta   90.00
_cell.angle_gamma   90.00
#
_symmetry.space_group_name_H-M   'P 1'
#
loop_
_entity.id
_entity.type
_entity.pdbx_description
1 polymer ?
#
loop_
_entity_poly.entity_id
_entity_poly.type
_entity_poly.pdbx_seq_one_letter_code
_entity_poly.pdbx_strand_id
1 'polypeptide(L)'
;MKTRKIIVSNKEFTMPKMSIDTYMEYLELTEQVDAKTRYTKQDIEAMMLFVCKAYDNQFTVEELRNPETGLDAAGIILEFQFIDMGVANELSRRMETIEKNFQNGK
;
A
#
# COMPACT_ATOMS: atom_id res chain seq x y z
N MET A 1 -0.29 15.85 0.00
CA MET A 1 0.13 14.44 0.06
C MET A 1 0.47 13.93 -1.33
N LYS A 2 1.57 13.21 -1.44
CA LYS A 2 1.92 12.61 -2.74
C LYS A 2 1.04 11.41 -3.01
N THR A 3 0.43 11.38 -4.18
CA THR A 3 -0.35 10.24 -4.63
C THR A 3 0.58 9.16 -5.14
N ARG A 4 0.40 7.93 -4.67
CA ARG A 4 1.20 6.80 -5.09
C ARG A 4 0.80 6.37 -6.50
N LYS A 5 1.79 6.04 -7.33
CA LYS A 5 1.58 5.57 -8.70
C LYS A 5 2.37 4.31 -8.97
N ILE A 6 1.86 3.48 -9.86
CA ILE A 6 2.51 2.24 -10.28
C ILE A 6 2.36 2.09 -11.79
N ILE A 7 3.33 1.45 -12.41
CA ILE A 7 3.26 1.13 -13.84
C ILE A 7 3.05 -0.37 -14.00
N VAL A 8 1.95 -0.74 -14.65
CA VAL A 8 1.62 -2.13 -14.96
C VAL A 8 1.17 -2.19 -16.42
N SER A 9 1.68 -3.14 -17.18
CA SER A 9 1.37 -3.29 -18.61
C SER A 9 1.60 -2.00 -19.40
N ASN A 10 2.69 -1.29 -19.08
CA ASN A 10 3.07 0.00 -19.70
C ASN A 10 2.06 1.13 -19.48
N LYS A 11 1.18 0.99 -18.51
CA LYS A 11 0.21 2.03 -18.14
C LYS A 11 0.49 2.50 -16.71
N GLU A 12 0.38 3.80 -16.50
CA GLU A 12 0.50 4.37 -15.16
C GLU A 12 -0.86 4.38 -14.48
N PHE A 13 -0.90 3.83 -13.27
CA PHE A 13 -2.11 3.82 -12.45
C PHE A 13 -1.86 4.62 -11.18
N THR A 14 -2.85 5.39 -10.77
CA THR A 14 -2.80 6.20 -9.57
C THR A 14 -3.57 5.49 -8.46
N MET A 15 -2.97 5.43 -7.27
CA MET A 15 -3.63 4.83 -6.11
C MET A 15 -4.68 5.81 -5.57
N PRO A 16 -5.97 5.39 -5.52
CA PRO A 16 -7.01 6.25 -4.96
C PRO A 16 -6.92 6.30 -3.44
N LYS A 17 -7.76 7.11 -2.82
CA LYS A 17 -7.90 7.08 -1.36
C LYS A 17 -8.27 5.68 -0.92
N MET A 18 -7.61 5.22 0.13
CA MET A 18 -7.87 3.89 0.66
C MET A 18 -9.23 3.85 1.35
N SER A 19 -10.09 2.93 0.92
CA SER A 19 -11.37 2.71 1.57
C SER A 19 -11.16 2.07 2.94
N ILE A 20 -12.19 2.12 3.79
CA ILE A 20 -12.11 1.48 5.10
C ILE A 20 -11.91 -0.03 4.95
N ASP A 21 -12.59 -0.66 3.98
CA ASP A 21 -12.43 -2.09 3.74
C ASP A 21 -11.00 -2.45 3.33
N THR A 22 -10.41 -1.67 2.44
CA THR A 22 -9.02 -1.88 2.03
C THR A 22 -8.07 -1.62 3.20
N TYR A 23 -8.36 -0.61 4.00
CA TYR A 23 -7.55 -0.32 5.19
C TYR A 23 -7.58 -1.49 6.19
N MET A 24 -8.74 -2.14 6.38
CA MET A 24 -8.84 -3.31 7.26
C MET A 24 -8.00 -4.47 6.73
N GLU A 25 -7.97 -4.67 5.42
CA GLU A 25 -7.08 -5.67 4.81
C GLU A 25 -5.61 -5.31 4.98
N TYR A 26 -5.29 -4.03 4.87
CA TYR A 26 -3.94 -3.53 5.16
C TYR A 26 -3.54 -3.89 6.60
N LEU A 27 -4.43 -3.70 7.57
CA LEU A 27 -4.14 -4.04 8.97
C LEU A 27 -3.91 -5.54 9.15
N GLU A 28 -4.74 -6.37 8.52
CA GLU A 28 -4.55 -7.83 8.57
C GLU A 28 -3.21 -8.24 7.97
N LEU A 29 -2.83 -7.64 6.85
CA LEU A 29 -1.57 -7.95 6.20
C LEU A 29 -0.38 -7.48 7.03
N THR A 30 -0.43 -6.27 7.60
CA THR A 30 0.66 -5.79 8.46
C THR A 30 0.83 -6.68 9.68
N GLU A 31 -0.26 -7.16 10.27
CA GLU A 31 -0.21 -8.09 11.38
C GLU A 31 0.43 -9.42 10.96
N GLN A 32 0.07 -9.92 9.77
CA GLN A 32 0.60 -11.17 9.23
C GLN A 32 2.11 -11.11 9.02
N VAL A 33 2.64 -9.98 8.56
CA VAL A 33 4.07 -9.85 8.19
C VAL A 33 4.90 -9.11 9.22
N ASP A 34 4.31 -8.69 10.34
CA ASP A 34 4.99 -7.90 11.36
C ASP A 34 6.20 -8.65 11.91
N ALA A 35 7.30 -7.92 12.06
CA ALA A 35 8.56 -8.40 12.62
C ALA A 35 9.17 -9.62 11.88
N LYS A 36 8.68 -9.96 10.69
CA LYS A 36 9.27 -11.06 9.93
C LYS A 36 10.55 -10.61 9.24
N THR A 37 11.57 -11.45 9.30
CA THR A 37 12.81 -11.26 8.55
C THR A 37 12.74 -11.94 7.19
N ARG A 38 11.82 -12.87 7.01
CA ARG A 38 11.60 -13.60 5.76
C ARG A 38 10.12 -13.72 5.50
N TYR A 39 9.73 -13.56 4.24
CA TYR A 39 8.34 -13.69 3.83
C TYR A 39 8.09 -15.07 3.24
N THR A 40 6.91 -15.62 3.52
CA THR A 40 6.47 -16.90 2.97
C THR A 40 5.79 -16.66 1.62
N LYS A 41 5.51 -17.76 0.92
CA LYS A 41 4.72 -17.70 -0.31
C LYS A 41 3.37 -17.03 -0.05
N GLN A 42 2.71 -17.39 1.05
CA GLN A 42 1.43 -16.79 1.42
C GLN A 42 1.54 -15.29 1.67
N ASP A 43 2.65 -14.86 2.28
CA ASP A 43 2.89 -13.43 2.51
C ASP A 43 2.97 -12.66 1.19
N ILE A 44 3.72 -13.18 0.23
CA ILE A 44 3.88 -12.54 -1.07
C ILE A 44 2.56 -12.52 -1.84
N GLU A 45 1.81 -13.60 -1.80
CA GLU A 45 0.49 -13.65 -2.44
C GLU A 45 -0.47 -12.63 -1.81
N ALA A 46 -0.45 -12.50 -0.48
CA ALA A 46 -1.26 -11.53 0.22
C ALA A 46 -0.86 -10.10 -0.15
N MET A 47 0.44 -9.84 -0.29
CA MET A 47 0.93 -8.53 -0.73
C MET A 47 0.44 -8.19 -2.13
N MET A 48 0.49 -9.13 -3.08
CA MET A 48 0.00 -8.92 -4.43
C MET A 48 -1.49 -8.59 -4.45
N LEU A 49 -2.28 -9.36 -3.71
CA LEU A 49 -3.72 -9.11 -3.61
C LEU A 49 -4.01 -7.74 -3.01
N PHE A 50 -3.26 -7.38 -1.96
CA PHE A 50 -3.42 -6.09 -1.32
C PHE A 50 -3.06 -4.94 -2.26
N VAL A 51 -1.94 -5.06 -3.00
CA VAL A 51 -1.54 -4.02 -3.95
C VAL A 51 -2.63 -3.83 -5.00
N CYS A 52 -3.20 -4.90 -5.55
CA CYS A 52 -4.30 -4.78 -6.49
C CYS A 52 -5.49 -4.04 -5.89
N LYS A 53 -5.87 -4.36 -4.66
CA LYS A 53 -6.99 -3.70 -3.98
C LYS A 53 -6.69 -2.23 -3.67
N ALA A 54 -5.47 -1.93 -3.26
CA ALA A 54 -5.06 -0.56 -2.97
C ALA A 54 -5.19 0.33 -4.21
N TYR A 55 -5.01 -0.24 -5.39
CA TYR A 55 -5.19 0.46 -6.67
C TYR A 55 -6.59 0.23 -7.25
N ASP A 56 -7.55 -0.19 -6.42
CA ASP A 56 -8.96 -0.37 -6.80
C ASP A 56 -9.14 -1.34 -7.97
N ASN A 57 -8.31 -2.39 -8.00
CA ASN A 57 -8.37 -3.46 -9.01
C ASN A 57 -8.29 -2.94 -10.46
N GLN A 58 -7.53 -1.86 -10.67
CA GLN A 58 -7.32 -1.31 -12.01
C GLN A 58 -6.48 -2.22 -12.90
N PHE A 59 -5.80 -3.19 -12.31
CA PHE A 59 -5.04 -4.23 -13.01
C PHE A 59 -5.23 -5.55 -12.28
N THR A 60 -4.86 -6.65 -12.91
CA THR A 60 -5.06 -7.99 -12.34
C THR A 60 -3.80 -8.46 -11.61
N VAL A 61 -3.98 -9.48 -10.75
CA VAL A 61 -2.85 -10.14 -10.07
C VAL A 61 -1.92 -10.76 -11.11
N GLU A 62 -2.47 -11.35 -12.17
CA GLU A 62 -1.67 -11.95 -13.24
C GLU A 62 -0.78 -10.93 -13.92
N GLU A 63 -1.31 -9.74 -14.21
CA GLU A 63 -0.52 -8.65 -14.78
C GLU A 63 0.56 -8.17 -13.79
N LEU A 64 0.21 -8.07 -12.52
CA LEU A 64 1.14 -7.59 -11.49
C LEU A 64 2.29 -8.55 -11.26
N ARG A 65 2.02 -9.85 -11.24
CA ARG A 65 3.03 -10.87 -10.92
C ARG A 65 3.93 -11.23 -12.10
N ASN A 66 3.57 -10.86 -13.31
CA ASN A 66 4.38 -11.14 -14.50
C ASN A 66 5.48 -10.07 -14.59
N PRO A 67 6.77 -10.45 -14.54
CA PRO A 67 7.84 -9.46 -14.56
C PRO A 67 7.91 -8.63 -15.84
N GLU A 68 7.31 -9.11 -16.94
CA GLU A 68 7.26 -8.33 -18.18
C GLU A 68 6.22 -7.23 -18.15
N THR A 69 5.12 -7.42 -17.41
CA THR A 69 4.04 -6.45 -17.33
C THR A 69 3.94 -5.76 -15.99
N GLY A 70 4.41 -6.41 -14.92
CA GLY A 70 4.26 -5.93 -13.56
C GLY A 70 5.59 -5.85 -12.82
N LEU A 71 5.65 -6.48 -11.65
CA LEU A 71 6.78 -6.38 -10.74
C LEU A 71 7.39 -7.74 -10.46
N ASP A 72 8.68 -7.74 -10.13
CA ASP A 72 9.32 -8.93 -9.55
C ASP A 72 9.04 -8.99 -8.04
N ALA A 73 9.57 -10.03 -7.38
CA ALA A 73 9.30 -10.23 -5.96
C ALA A 73 9.75 -9.05 -5.10
N ALA A 74 10.95 -8.52 -5.38
CA ALA A 74 11.46 -7.36 -4.65
C ALA A 74 10.55 -6.15 -4.87
N GLY A 75 10.07 -5.96 -6.08
CA GLY A 75 9.16 -4.86 -6.42
C GLY A 75 7.84 -4.94 -5.67
N ILE A 76 7.28 -6.15 -5.51
CA ILE A 76 6.06 -6.36 -4.73
C ILE A 76 6.28 -5.97 -3.26
N ILE A 77 7.36 -6.46 -2.68
CA ILE A 77 7.68 -6.16 -1.28
C ILE A 77 7.87 -4.65 -1.09
N LEU A 78 8.63 -4.01 -1.97
CA LEU A 78 8.88 -2.59 -1.89
C LEU A 78 7.60 -1.78 -2.09
N GLU A 79 6.73 -2.18 -3.00
CA GLU A 79 5.46 -1.48 -3.22
C GLU A 79 4.60 -1.54 -1.96
N PHE A 80 4.50 -2.71 -1.34
CA PHE A 80 3.78 -2.83 -0.06
C PHE A 80 4.39 -1.93 1.01
N GLN A 81 5.72 -1.92 1.14
CA GLN A 81 6.40 -1.10 2.14
C GLN A 81 6.18 0.39 1.90
N PHE A 82 6.18 0.83 0.64
CA PHE A 82 5.91 2.24 0.32
C PHE A 82 4.48 2.63 0.65
N ILE A 83 3.52 1.75 0.41
CA ILE A 83 2.13 2.00 0.80
C ILE A 83 2.01 2.10 2.32
N ASP A 84 2.67 1.17 3.03
CA ASP A 84 2.70 1.15 4.50
C ASP A 84 3.27 2.45 5.06
N MET A 85 4.40 2.90 4.54
CA MET A 85 5.01 4.16 4.94
C MET A 85 4.08 5.34 4.66
N GLY A 86 3.40 5.31 3.52
CA GLY A 86 2.46 6.37 3.15
C GLY A 86 1.30 6.48 4.12
N VAL A 87 0.76 5.33 4.55
CA VAL A 87 -0.31 5.32 5.55
C VAL A 87 0.17 5.90 6.87
N ALA A 88 1.34 5.45 7.35
CA ALA A 88 1.91 5.95 8.62
C ALA A 88 2.17 7.45 8.56
N ASN A 89 2.75 7.93 7.47
CA ASN A 89 3.05 9.35 7.29
C ASN A 89 1.78 10.19 7.24
N GLU A 90 0.74 9.72 6.58
CA GLU A 90 -0.53 10.44 6.50
C GLU A 90 -1.19 10.56 7.86
N LEU A 91 -1.17 9.49 8.65
CA LEU A 91 -1.70 9.53 10.02
C LEU A 91 -0.93 10.54 10.88
N SER A 92 0.40 10.49 10.82
CA SER A 92 1.24 11.43 11.57
C SER A 92 0.96 12.88 11.17
N ARG A 93 0.84 13.14 9.88
CA ARG A 93 0.57 14.49 9.37
C ARG A 93 -0.78 15.01 9.87
N ARG A 94 -1.81 14.18 9.84
CA ARG A 94 -3.13 14.56 10.31
C ARG A 94 -3.16 14.79 11.81
N MET A 95 -2.45 13.96 12.56
CA MET A 95 -2.33 14.15 14.02
C MET A 95 -1.65 15.46 14.37
N GLU A 96 -0.56 15.79 13.68
CA GLU A 96 0.12 17.07 13.87
C GLU A 96 -0.80 18.26 13.58
N THR A 97 -1.58 18.17 12.51
CA THR A 97 -2.52 19.23 12.15
C THR A 97 -3.58 19.40 13.23
N ILE A 98 -4.11 18.31 13.75
CA ILE A 98 -5.11 18.33 14.83
C ILE A 98 -4.52 18.95 16.09
N GLU A 99 -3.29 18.58 16.47
CA GLU A 99 -2.62 19.14 17.63
C GLU A 99 -2.41 20.66 17.48
N LYS A 100 -1.95 21.11 16.32
CA LYS A 100 -1.76 22.53 16.05
C LYS A 100 -3.07 23.30 16.16
N ASN A 101 -4.13 22.76 15.56
CA ASN A 101 -5.45 23.40 15.61
C ASN A 101 -5.97 23.45 17.04
N PHE A 102 -5.78 22.38 17.80
CA PHE A 102 -6.19 22.34 19.19
C PHE A 102 -5.45 23.38 20.04
N GLN A 103 -4.14 23.49 19.85
CA GLN A 103 -3.33 24.47 20.59
C GLN A 103 -3.64 25.91 20.20
N ASN A 104 -3.86 26.15 18.93
CA ASN A 104 -4.13 27.50 18.41
C ASN A 104 -5.58 27.94 18.58
N GLY A 105 -6.48 27.01 18.80
CA GLY A 105 -7.91 27.27 18.94
C GLY A 105 -8.31 27.79 20.30
N LYS A 106 -7.35 28.07 21.16
CA LYS A 106 -7.62 28.61 22.47
C LYS A 106 -7.59 30.15 22.44
#